data_27b6c0a09a30271b9d5e45cb668b86fd
#
_entry.id   27b6c0a09a30271b9d5e45cb668b86fd
#
_cell.length_a   1.000
_cell.length_b   1.000
_cell.length_c   1.000
_cell.angle_alpha   90.00
_cell.angle_beta   90.00
_cell.angle_gamma   90.00
#
_symmetry.space_group_name_H-M   'P 1'
#
loop_
_entity.id
_entity.type
_entity.pdbx_description
1 polymer ?
#
loop_
_entity_poly.entity_id
_entity_poly.type
_entity_poly.pdbx_seq_one_letter_code
_entity_poly.pdbx_strand_id
1 'polypeptide(L)'
;MRTDDFDYNLPEELIAQAPAEPRDSCRLLVVDRKGSQAGTPLEHGGTVEHRIFRDIIDYIEPGDVLVINKTRVMPARLIGHKAGSGGVVETLLLKRREDVDPLGHVWECLVKPGKRLKPGAQIEYRAGGAHAPEGAPVVLTAEVVDFVTDSRGGRLVRFEPAGCNAAGEPRTLCLLYTSPSPRDRS
;
A
#
# COMPACT_ATOMS: atom_id res chain seq x y z
N MET A 1 20.21 -0.69 26.17
CA MET A 1 19.10 -1.44 25.52
C MET A 1 19.62 -1.93 24.19
N ARG A 2 19.68 -3.24 23.99
CA ARG A 2 20.16 -3.88 22.75
C ARG A 2 18.96 -4.32 21.93
N THR A 3 19.13 -4.53 20.64
CA THR A 3 18.04 -5.04 19.76
C THR A 3 17.55 -6.42 20.23
N ASP A 4 18.48 -7.24 20.71
CA ASP A 4 18.20 -8.59 21.22
C ASP A 4 17.27 -8.59 22.47
N ASP A 5 17.20 -7.47 23.20
CA ASP A 5 16.31 -7.31 24.35
C ASP A 5 14.81 -7.32 23.96
N PHE A 6 14.53 -7.17 22.63
CA PHE A 6 13.18 -7.19 22.07
C PHE A 6 12.87 -8.48 21.30
N ASP A 7 13.81 -9.44 21.29
CA ASP A 7 13.59 -10.72 20.61
C ASP A 7 12.73 -11.63 21.50
N TYR A 8 11.67 -12.15 20.91
CA TYR A 8 10.75 -13.07 21.58
C TYR A 8 10.11 -14.03 20.56
N ASN A 9 9.67 -15.18 21.02
CA ASN A 9 8.96 -16.13 20.19
C ASN A 9 7.52 -15.66 19.93
N LEU A 10 7.24 -15.24 18.70
CA LEU A 10 5.91 -14.85 18.21
C LEU A 10 5.30 -15.98 17.37
N PRO A 11 4.34 -16.76 17.91
CA PRO A 11 3.62 -17.77 17.13
C PRO A 11 2.83 -17.13 15.97
N GLU A 12 2.89 -17.76 14.78
CA GLU A 12 2.24 -17.23 13.57
C GLU A 12 0.71 -17.06 13.73
N GLU A 13 0.08 -17.94 14.49
CA GLU A 13 -1.35 -17.89 14.79
C GLU A 13 -1.79 -16.66 15.59
N LEU A 14 -0.86 -15.98 16.26
CA LEU A 14 -1.14 -14.74 16.98
C LEU A 14 -1.08 -13.50 16.07
N ILE A 15 -0.64 -13.65 14.83
CA ILE A 15 -0.61 -12.58 13.84
C ILE A 15 -1.94 -12.54 13.11
N ALA A 16 -2.73 -11.48 13.35
CA ALA A 16 -4.03 -11.33 12.70
C ALA A 16 -3.89 -11.24 11.17
N GLN A 17 -4.61 -12.10 10.44
CA GLN A 17 -4.64 -12.14 8.97
C GLN A 17 -5.80 -11.34 8.39
N ALA A 18 -6.79 -10.97 9.20
CA ALA A 18 -7.94 -10.17 8.82
C ALA A 18 -8.21 -9.09 9.89
N PRO A 19 -8.71 -7.92 9.50
CA PRO A 19 -9.15 -6.91 10.46
C PRO A 19 -10.38 -7.39 11.23
N ALA A 20 -10.57 -6.84 12.44
CA ALA A 20 -11.80 -7.04 13.19
C ALA A 20 -12.97 -6.34 12.48
N GLU A 21 -14.17 -6.94 12.56
CA GLU A 21 -15.40 -6.38 12.00
C GLU A 21 -16.48 -6.32 13.10
N PRO A 22 -16.97 -5.14 13.48
CA PRO A 22 -16.56 -3.79 13.04
C PRO A 22 -15.15 -3.44 13.54
N ARG A 23 -14.47 -2.50 12.90
CA ARG A 23 -13.04 -2.17 13.17
C ARG A 23 -12.77 -1.79 14.63
N ASP A 24 -13.67 -1.09 15.26
CA ASP A 24 -13.57 -0.65 16.65
C ASP A 24 -13.78 -1.77 17.69
N SER A 25 -14.09 -2.99 17.23
CA SER A 25 -14.13 -4.19 18.07
C SER A 25 -12.76 -4.88 18.23
N CYS A 26 -11.69 -4.34 17.64
CA CYS A 26 -10.35 -4.88 17.82
C CYS A 26 -9.89 -4.72 19.27
N ARG A 27 -8.92 -5.55 19.68
CA ARG A 27 -8.37 -5.52 21.05
C ARG A 27 -7.60 -4.24 21.31
N LEU A 28 -7.74 -3.69 22.50
CA LEU A 28 -6.99 -2.58 23.05
C LEU A 28 -6.20 -3.07 24.26
N LEU A 29 -4.90 -2.81 24.30
CA LEU A 29 -4.04 -3.03 25.44
C LEU A 29 -3.79 -1.69 26.14
N VAL A 30 -4.26 -1.57 27.37
CA VAL A 30 -4.05 -0.39 28.20
C VAL A 30 -2.91 -0.66 29.17
N VAL A 31 -1.90 0.21 29.16
CA VAL A 31 -0.73 0.11 30.08
C VAL A 31 -0.72 1.32 30.99
N ASP A 32 -1.03 1.10 32.27
CA ASP A 32 -0.85 2.12 33.31
C ASP A 32 0.54 1.98 33.93
N ARG A 33 1.41 2.92 33.64
CA ARG A 33 2.80 2.92 34.13
C ARG A 33 2.91 3.16 35.63
N LYS A 34 1.90 3.76 36.25
CA LYS A 34 1.90 4.07 37.68
C LYS A 34 1.27 2.96 38.50
N GLY A 35 0.58 2.01 37.88
CA GLY A 35 -0.13 0.94 38.56
C GLY A 35 -1.30 1.41 39.44
N SER A 36 -1.86 2.58 39.11
CA SER A 36 -2.98 3.18 39.83
C SER A 36 -4.33 2.58 39.45
N GLN A 37 -4.39 1.90 38.30
CA GLN A 37 -5.60 1.27 37.79
C GLN A 37 -5.61 -0.25 38.03
N ALA A 38 -6.80 -0.83 38.01
CA ALA A 38 -6.97 -2.28 38.08
C ALA A 38 -6.40 -2.92 36.80
N GLY A 39 -5.68 -4.03 36.95
CA GLY A 39 -5.09 -4.77 35.84
C GLY A 39 -4.08 -5.81 36.30
N THR A 40 -3.47 -6.52 35.37
CA THR A 40 -2.41 -7.47 35.65
C THR A 40 -1.10 -6.71 35.94
N PRO A 41 -0.47 -6.91 37.11
CA PRO A 41 0.79 -6.26 37.47
C PRO A 41 1.92 -6.65 36.49
N LEU A 42 2.78 -5.67 36.17
CA LEU A 42 4.00 -5.89 35.40
C LEU A 42 5.22 -6.02 36.31
N GLU A 43 6.21 -6.82 35.93
CA GLU A 43 7.44 -7.08 36.73
C GLU A 43 8.20 -5.80 37.13
N HIS A 44 8.15 -4.77 36.26
CA HIS A 44 8.87 -3.50 36.48
C HIS A 44 7.96 -2.35 36.94
N GLY A 45 6.79 -2.67 37.49
CA GLY A 45 5.78 -1.72 37.92
C GLY A 45 4.79 -1.32 36.82
N GLY A 46 3.61 -0.87 37.24
CA GLY A 46 2.48 -0.61 36.35
C GLY A 46 1.54 -1.81 36.25
N THR A 47 0.46 -1.62 35.52
CA THR A 47 -0.56 -2.63 35.24
C THR A 47 -0.93 -2.68 33.76
N VAL A 48 -1.36 -3.85 33.31
CA VAL A 48 -1.89 -4.07 31.96
C VAL A 48 -3.33 -4.52 32.04
N GLU A 49 -4.18 -3.89 31.26
CA GLU A 49 -5.59 -4.25 31.12
C GLU A 49 -5.92 -4.52 29.66
N HIS A 50 -6.73 -5.56 29.41
CA HIS A 50 -7.24 -5.89 28.08
C HIS A 50 -8.64 -5.34 27.90
N ARG A 51 -8.83 -4.52 26.87
CA ARG A 51 -10.07 -3.85 26.50
C ARG A 51 -10.37 -4.06 25.00
N ILE A 52 -11.46 -3.48 24.53
CA ILE A 52 -11.73 -3.32 23.10
C ILE A 52 -11.46 -1.87 22.69
N PHE A 53 -11.13 -1.62 21.42
CA PHE A 53 -10.71 -0.30 20.96
C PHE A 53 -11.79 0.77 21.17
N ARG A 54 -13.07 0.40 21.14
CA ARG A 54 -14.21 1.29 21.43
C ARG A 54 -14.11 1.98 22.77
N ASP A 55 -13.50 1.31 23.75
CA ASP A 55 -13.35 1.82 25.13
C ASP A 55 -12.30 2.94 25.24
N ILE A 56 -11.60 3.28 24.14
CA ILE A 56 -10.61 4.37 24.12
C ILE A 56 -11.22 5.71 24.55
N ILE A 57 -12.51 5.89 24.34
CA ILE A 57 -13.23 7.11 24.75
C ILE A 57 -13.19 7.34 26.27
N ASP A 58 -13.03 6.27 27.06
CA ASP A 58 -12.97 6.36 28.52
C ASP A 58 -11.61 6.90 29.01
N TYR A 59 -10.62 6.98 28.10
CA TYR A 59 -9.25 7.44 28.38
C TYR A 59 -8.95 8.81 27.79
N ILE A 60 -9.90 9.43 27.08
CA ILE A 60 -9.73 10.75 26.44
C ILE A 60 -10.49 11.79 27.25
N GLU A 61 -9.80 12.83 27.67
CA GLU A 61 -10.36 13.93 28.46
C GLU A 61 -10.53 15.20 27.61
N PRO A 62 -11.43 16.11 27.99
CA PRO A 62 -11.55 17.41 27.36
C PRO A 62 -10.22 18.19 27.39
N GLY A 63 -9.72 18.55 26.24
CA GLY A 63 -8.42 19.21 26.06
C GLY A 63 -7.33 18.31 25.48
N ASP A 64 -7.55 17.00 25.42
CA ASP A 64 -6.65 16.08 24.73
C ASP A 64 -6.66 16.30 23.22
N VAL A 65 -5.52 16.06 22.58
CA VAL A 65 -5.37 16.16 21.13
C VAL A 65 -5.09 14.79 20.55
N LEU A 66 -6.04 14.29 19.77
CA LEU A 66 -5.88 13.03 19.04
C LEU A 66 -5.31 13.31 17.63
N VAL A 67 -4.05 12.91 17.41
CA VAL A 67 -3.40 13.02 16.12
C VAL A 67 -3.68 11.79 15.28
N ILE A 68 -4.38 11.95 14.15
CA ILE A 68 -4.71 10.86 13.24
C ILE A 68 -4.07 11.07 11.87
N ASN A 69 -3.70 10.00 11.20
CA ASN A 69 -3.22 10.04 9.83
C ASN A 69 -4.41 9.94 8.86
N LYS A 70 -4.67 11.00 8.10
CA LYS A 70 -5.69 11.05 7.02
C LYS A 70 -5.12 10.78 5.64
N THR A 71 -3.83 10.51 5.54
CA THR A 71 -3.18 10.26 4.25
C THR A 71 -3.74 8.99 3.63
N ARG A 72 -4.28 9.11 2.43
CA ARG A 72 -4.65 7.94 1.63
C ARG A 72 -3.41 7.37 0.98
N VAL A 73 -3.18 6.09 1.16
CA VAL A 73 -2.08 5.39 0.48
C VAL A 73 -2.49 5.14 -0.97
N MET A 74 -1.71 5.67 -1.90
CA MET A 74 -1.90 5.35 -3.32
C MET A 74 -1.48 3.89 -3.57
N PRO A 75 -2.30 3.05 -4.23
CA PRO A 75 -1.90 1.70 -4.62
C PRO A 75 -0.83 1.78 -5.72
N ALA A 76 0.43 1.89 -5.29
CA ALA A 76 1.56 2.16 -6.17
C ALA A 76 2.11 0.92 -6.90
N ARG A 77 1.64 -0.29 -6.53
CA ARG A 77 2.09 -1.56 -7.12
C ARG A 77 1.12 -2.02 -8.21
N LEU A 78 1.60 -2.04 -9.44
CA LEU A 78 0.84 -2.46 -10.61
C LEU A 78 1.37 -3.81 -11.11
N ILE A 79 0.47 -4.74 -11.39
CA ILE A 79 0.81 -6.02 -12.03
C ILE A 79 0.26 -6.00 -13.45
N GLY A 80 1.14 -6.16 -14.41
CA GLY A 80 0.83 -6.18 -15.83
C GLY A 80 1.57 -7.29 -16.56
N HIS A 81 1.53 -7.24 -17.88
CA HIS A 81 2.18 -8.21 -18.74
C HIS A 81 2.96 -7.49 -19.85
N LYS A 82 4.16 -7.97 -20.14
CA LYS A 82 4.93 -7.44 -21.27
C LYS A 82 4.23 -7.77 -22.57
N ALA A 83 3.93 -6.74 -23.37
CA ALA A 83 3.32 -6.91 -24.68
C ALA A 83 4.13 -7.85 -25.57
N GLY A 84 3.45 -8.67 -26.34
CA GLY A 84 4.01 -9.65 -27.26
C GLY A 84 4.50 -10.94 -26.59
N SER A 85 5.11 -10.91 -25.39
CA SER A 85 5.63 -12.12 -24.72
C SER A 85 4.74 -12.63 -23.59
N GLY A 86 3.78 -11.84 -23.12
CA GLY A 86 2.87 -12.19 -22.02
C GLY A 86 3.53 -12.34 -20.65
N GLY A 87 4.84 -12.10 -20.53
CA GLY A 87 5.56 -12.26 -19.28
C GLY A 87 5.07 -11.29 -18.21
N VAL A 88 4.82 -11.78 -16.99
CA VAL A 88 4.36 -10.95 -15.87
C VAL A 88 5.37 -9.87 -15.53
N VAL A 89 4.87 -8.67 -15.31
CA VAL A 89 5.63 -7.47 -14.94
C VAL A 89 5.03 -6.86 -13.69
N GLU A 90 5.85 -6.65 -12.67
CA GLU A 90 5.52 -5.84 -11.51
C GLU A 90 6.14 -4.46 -11.69
N THR A 91 5.33 -3.41 -11.55
CA THR A 91 5.77 -2.01 -11.60
C THR A 91 5.39 -1.32 -10.31
N LEU A 92 6.36 -0.77 -9.59
CA LEU A 92 6.16 0.02 -8.39
C LEU A 92 6.41 1.48 -8.70
N LEU A 93 5.37 2.31 -8.60
CA LEU A 93 5.44 3.75 -8.78
C LEU A 93 6.19 4.39 -7.61
N LEU A 94 7.20 5.21 -7.90
CA LEU A 94 7.99 5.90 -6.88
C LEU A 94 7.70 7.41 -6.88
N LYS A 95 7.89 8.05 -8.03
CA LYS A 95 7.82 9.50 -8.15
C LYS A 95 7.29 9.91 -9.51
N ARG A 96 6.36 10.85 -9.54
CA ARG A 96 5.91 11.50 -10.77
C ARG A 96 6.99 12.45 -11.27
N ARG A 97 7.27 12.42 -12.56
CA ARG A 97 8.35 13.18 -13.18
C ARG A 97 7.77 14.31 -14.05
N GLU A 98 7.22 15.30 -13.37
CA GLU A 98 6.66 16.50 -14.04
C GLU A 98 7.75 17.36 -14.70
N ASP A 99 9.00 17.17 -14.30
CA ASP A 99 10.19 17.75 -14.94
C ASP A 99 10.46 17.15 -16.34
N VAL A 100 10.03 15.92 -16.60
CA VAL A 100 10.18 15.22 -17.88
C VAL A 100 8.90 15.36 -18.73
N ASP A 101 7.75 15.27 -18.08
CA ASP A 101 6.44 15.37 -18.71
C ASP A 101 5.47 16.18 -17.85
N PRO A 102 5.20 17.46 -18.22
CA PRO A 102 4.29 18.32 -17.48
C PRO A 102 2.85 17.79 -17.39
N LEU A 103 2.42 16.91 -18.32
CA LEU A 103 1.12 16.24 -18.24
C LEU A 103 1.09 15.16 -17.19
N GLY A 104 2.28 14.76 -16.69
CA GLY A 104 2.44 13.85 -15.57
C GLY A 104 2.14 12.39 -15.88
N HIS A 105 2.27 12.00 -17.14
CA HIS A 105 2.16 10.60 -17.54
C HIS A 105 3.45 9.81 -17.30
N VAL A 106 4.60 10.49 -17.09
CA VAL A 106 5.88 9.85 -16.85
C VAL A 106 6.14 9.73 -15.36
N TRP A 107 6.50 8.52 -14.96
CA TRP A 107 6.83 8.17 -13.57
C TRP A 107 8.18 7.47 -13.48
N GLU A 108 8.88 7.75 -12.41
CA GLU A 108 9.98 6.92 -11.95
C GLU A 108 9.40 5.69 -11.26
N CYS A 109 9.81 4.51 -11.70
CA CYS A 109 9.29 3.23 -11.24
C CYS A 109 10.41 2.23 -10.97
N LEU A 110 10.21 1.32 -10.03
CA LEU A 110 10.94 0.06 -10.01
C LEU A 110 10.15 -0.98 -10.79
N VAL A 111 10.84 -1.80 -11.58
CA VAL A 111 10.20 -2.83 -12.40
C VAL A 111 10.85 -4.20 -12.18
N LYS A 112 10.03 -5.24 -12.18
CA LYS A 112 10.47 -6.63 -12.06
C LYS A 112 9.77 -7.49 -13.14
N PRO A 113 10.53 -8.26 -13.95
CA PRO A 113 11.99 -8.43 -14.00
C PRO A 113 12.68 -7.27 -14.77
N GLY A 114 13.61 -6.57 -14.11
CA GLY A 114 14.28 -5.39 -14.68
C GLY A 114 15.10 -5.67 -15.95
N LYS A 115 15.75 -6.86 -16.05
CA LYS A 115 16.59 -7.23 -17.19
C LYS A 115 15.87 -7.31 -18.53
N ARG A 116 14.54 -7.57 -18.51
CA ARG A 116 13.71 -7.76 -19.72
C ARG A 116 12.97 -6.49 -20.14
N LEU A 117 12.99 -5.47 -19.29
CA LEU A 117 12.29 -4.20 -19.51
C LEU A 117 13.30 -3.10 -19.81
N LYS A 118 13.71 -3.05 -21.07
CA LYS A 118 14.59 -2.03 -21.65
C LYS A 118 13.76 -0.89 -22.25
N PRO A 119 14.33 0.30 -22.51
CA PRO A 119 13.65 1.35 -23.24
C PRO A 119 12.97 0.82 -24.51
N GLY A 120 11.75 1.27 -24.78
CA GLY A 120 10.85 0.79 -25.84
C GLY A 120 10.00 -0.43 -25.48
N ALA A 121 10.20 -1.03 -24.28
CA ALA A 121 9.36 -2.16 -23.84
C ALA A 121 7.96 -1.67 -23.49
N GLN A 122 6.94 -2.34 -24.05
CA GLN A 122 5.53 -2.06 -23.79
C GLN A 122 4.97 -3.02 -22.72
N ILE A 123 4.13 -2.49 -21.83
CA ILE A 123 3.49 -3.22 -20.75
C ILE A 123 1.99 -2.96 -20.82
N GLU A 124 1.19 -4.00 -20.65
CA GLU A 124 -0.27 -3.95 -20.61
C GLU A 124 -0.76 -4.28 -19.20
N TYR A 125 -1.64 -3.46 -18.67
CA TYR A 125 -2.31 -3.70 -17.40
C TYR A 125 -3.80 -3.96 -17.66
N ARG A 126 -4.31 -5.05 -17.11
CA ARG A 126 -5.69 -5.50 -17.34
C ARG A 126 -6.57 -5.17 -16.15
N ALA A 127 -7.86 -5.01 -16.40
CA ALA A 127 -8.85 -4.85 -15.34
C ALA A 127 -8.81 -6.05 -14.38
N GLY A 128 -8.75 -5.78 -13.07
CA GLY A 128 -8.56 -6.82 -12.05
C GLY A 128 -7.11 -7.01 -11.59
N GLY A 129 -6.14 -6.35 -12.23
CA GLY A 129 -4.73 -6.35 -11.81
C GLY A 129 -4.13 -7.76 -11.76
N ALA A 130 -3.54 -8.15 -10.60
CA ALA A 130 -2.92 -9.47 -10.41
C ALA A 130 -3.91 -10.64 -10.53
N HIS A 131 -5.21 -10.37 -10.33
CA HIS A 131 -6.29 -11.36 -10.39
C HIS A 131 -7.15 -11.20 -11.65
N ALA A 132 -6.62 -10.51 -12.69
CA ALA A 132 -7.35 -10.31 -13.93
C ALA A 132 -7.68 -11.66 -14.58
N PRO A 133 -8.97 -11.93 -14.91
CA PRO A 133 -9.32 -13.13 -15.63
C PRO A 133 -8.72 -13.13 -17.03
N GLU A 134 -8.58 -14.30 -17.62
CA GLU A 134 -8.13 -14.44 -19.00
C GLU A 134 -9.09 -13.68 -19.93
N GLY A 135 -8.56 -12.85 -20.82
CA GLY A 135 -9.37 -12.00 -21.71
C GLY A 135 -9.85 -10.69 -21.09
N ALA A 136 -9.51 -10.36 -19.84
CA ALA A 136 -9.85 -9.07 -19.25
C ALA A 136 -9.32 -7.91 -20.13
N PRO A 137 -10.10 -6.81 -20.29
CA PRO A 137 -9.71 -5.70 -21.13
C PRO A 137 -8.46 -5.00 -20.59
N VAL A 138 -7.61 -4.54 -21.50
CA VAL A 138 -6.49 -3.66 -21.17
C VAL A 138 -7.06 -2.30 -20.77
N VAL A 139 -6.70 -1.83 -19.58
CA VAL A 139 -7.18 -0.56 -19.03
C VAL A 139 -6.08 0.51 -18.95
N LEU A 140 -4.82 0.07 -19.03
CA LEU A 140 -3.67 0.94 -18.98
C LEU A 140 -2.55 0.29 -19.80
N THR A 141 -1.86 1.09 -20.60
CA THR A 141 -0.62 0.70 -21.26
C THR A 141 0.53 1.53 -20.72
N ALA A 142 1.73 1.00 -20.79
CA ALA A 142 2.90 1.75 -20.42
C ALA A 142 4.10 1.41 -21.31
N GLU A 143 4.94 2.40 -21.53
CA GLU A 143 6.21 2.27 -22.23
C GLU A 143 7.38 2.61 -21.30
N VAL A 144 8.38 1.76 -21.30
CA VAL A 144 9.66 2.09 -20.65
C VAL A 144 10.39 3.11 -21.55
N VAL A 145 10.50 4.35 -21.07
CA VAL A 145 11.13 5.44 -21.81
C VAL A 145 12.65 5.40 -21.68
N ASP A 146 13.13 5.26 -20.43
CA ASP A 146 14.57 5.28 -20.16
C ASP A 146 14.90 4.62 -18.81
N PHE A 147 16.19 4.53 -18.51
CA PHE A 147 16.74 4.13 -17.21
C PHE A 147 16.85 5.34 -16.29
N VAL A 148 16.69 5.13 -14.98
CA VAL A 148 17.02 6.15 -13.98
C VAL A 148 18.45 5.97 -13.53
N THR A 149 19.27 7.01 -13.67
CA THR A 149 20.73 6.95 -13.47
C THR A 149 21.09 6.71 -11.99
N ASP A 150 20.30 7.26 -11.06
CA ASP A 150 20.63 7.28 -9.63
C ASP A 150 19.96 6.14 -8.82
N SER A 151 19.12 5.29 -9.46
CA SER A 151 18.45 4.19 -8.78
C SER A 151 18.79 2.85 -9.42
N ARG A 152 19.21 1.89 -8.59
CA ARG A 152 19.48 0.51 -9.05
C ARG A 152 18.15 -0.16 -9.46
N GLY A 153 17.94 -0.26 -10.76
CA GLY A 153 16.75 -0.89 -11.32
C GLY A 153 15.59 0.05 -11.64
N GLY A 154 15.78 1.37 -11.43
CA GLY A 154 14.80 2.41 -11.78
C GLY A 154 14.59 2.55 -13.28
N ARG A 155 13.36 2.85 -13.67
CA ARG A 155 12.93 3.13 -15.03
C ARG A 155 12.06 4.37 -15.06
N LEU A 156 12.19 5.15 -16.12
CA LEU A 156 11.18 6.13 -16.51
C LEU A 156 10.14 5.41 -17.34
N VAL A 157 8.91 5.42 -16.88
CA VAL A 157 7.79 4.73 -17.51
C VAL A 157 6.70 5.74 -17.82
N ARG A 158 6.29 5.81 -19.11
CA ARG A 158 5.15 6.60 -19.55
C ARG A 158 3.91 5.73 -19.52
N PHE A 159 2.86 6.21 -18.88
CA PHE A 159 1.58 5.53 -18.79
C PHE A 159 0.54 6.21 -19.67
N GLU A 160 -0.23 5.40 -20.39
CA GLU A 160 -1.32 5.85 -21.23
C GLU A 160 -2.59 5.07 -20.88
N PRO A 161 -3.64 5.74 -20.35
CA PRO A 161 -4.91 5.08 -20.08
C PRO A 161 -5.52 4.51 -21.36
N ALA A 162 -5.91 3.25 -21.30
CA ALA A 162 -6.59 2.59 -22.41
C ALA A 162 -8.11 2.62 -22.20
N GLY A 163 -8.84 3.13 -23.19
CA GLY A 163 -10.30 3.19 -23.22
C GLY A 163 -10.91 4.35 -22.42
N CYS A 164 -12.23 4.37 -22.38
CA CYS A 164 -13.05 5.37 -21.69
C CYS A 164 -13.68 4.79 -20.43
N ASN A 165 -14.12 5.67 -19.51
CA ASN A 165 -14.97 5.29 -18.40
C ASN A 165 -16.41 4.99 -18.89
N ALA A 166 -17.32 4.58 -17.99
CA ALA A 166 -18.71 4.29 -18.31
C ALA A 166 -19.48 5.52 -18.86
N ALA A 167 -18.96 6.73 -18.68
CA ALA A 167 -19.52 7.98 -19.21
C ALA A 167 -18.92 8.38 -20.57
N GLY A 168 -18.03 7.56 -21.16
CA GLY A 168 -17.38 7.84 -22.44
C GLY A 168 -16.17 8.80 -22.36
N GLU A 169 -15.76 9.21 -21.15
CA GLU A 169 -14.61 10.09 -20.96
C GLU A 169 -13.31 9.28 -20.88
N PRO A 170 -12.16 9.83 -21.38
CA PRO A 170 -10.87 9.17 -21.22
C PRO A 170 -10.59 8.89 -19.75
N ARG A 171 -10.16 7.66 -19.43
CA ARG A 171 -9.77 7.32 -18.06
C ARG A 171 -8.52 8.11 -17.67
N THR A 172 -8.56 8.76 -16.52
CA THR A 172 -7.37 9.40 -15.96
C THR A 172 -6.52 8.36 -15.22
N LEU A 173 -5.22 8.56 -15.21
CA LEU A 173 -4.28 7.68 -14.50
C LEU A 173 -4.70 7.46 -13.03
N CYS A 174 -5.28 8.47 -12.41
CA CYS A 174 -5.71 8.47 -11.01
C CYS A 174 -6.85 7.48 -10.71
N LEU A 175 -7.72 7.18 -11.70
CA LEU A 175 -8.86 6.27 -11.54
C LEU A 175 -8.52 4.79 -11.77
N LEU A 176 -7.34 4.50 -12.28
CA LEU A 176 -6.90 3.13 -12.57
C LEU A 176 -6.24 2.44 -11.38
N TYR A 177 -5.93 3.19 -10.32
CA TYR A 177 -5.28 2.69 -9.10
C TYR A 177 -6.27 2.13 -8.08
N THR A 178 -7.33 1.50 -8.50
CA THR A 178 -8.35 0.88 -7.62
C THR A 178 -8.08 -0.60 -7.35
N SER A 179 -6.82 -0.99 -7.18
CA SER A 179 -6.58 -2.21 -6.42
C SER A 179 -6.56 -1.80 -4.93
N PRO A 180 -7.57 -2.19 -4.14
CA PRO A 180 -7.60 -1.80 -2.73
C PRO A 180 -6.34 -2.35 -2.07
N SER A 181 -5.56 -1.45 -1.47
CA SER A 181 -4.53 -1.84 -0.51
C SER A 181 -5.20 -2.70 0.56
N PRO A 182 -4.51 -3.69 1.14
CA PRO A 182 -5.05 -4.41 2.31
C PRO A 182 -5.53 -3.49 3.43
N ARG A 183 -5.05 -2.24 3.47
CA ARG A 183 -5.48 -1.19 4.40
C ARG A 183 -6.75 -0.44 3.95
N ASP A 184 -7.12 -0.54 2.68
CA ASP A 184 -8.29 0.14 2.11
C ASP A 184 -9.50 -0.79 1.96
N ARG A 185 -9.36 -2.05 2.38
CA ARG A 185 -10.46 -3.00 2.50
C ARG A 185 -11.19 -2.80 3.82
N SER A 186 -11.84 -1.69 3.95
CA SER A 186 -12.75 -1.43 5.07
C SER A 186 -13.91 -0.58 4.60
#